data_d3facf3be41ddb4a771cf7d6731af204
#
_entry.id   d3facf3be41ddb4a771cf7d6731af204
#
_cell.length_a   1.000
_cell.length_b   1.000
_cell.length_c   1.000
_cell.angle_alpha   90.00
_cell.angle_beta   90.00
_cell.angle_gamma   90.00
#
_symmetry.space_group_name_H-M   'P 1'
#
loop_
_entity.id
_entity.type
_entity.pdbx_description
1 polymer ?
#
loop_
_entity_poly.entity_id
_entity_poly.type
_entity_poly.pdbx_seq_one_letter_code
_entity_poly.pdbx_strand_id
1 'polypeptide(L)'
;PSEYENVMFIPGDSEIPGLSTIKTTQKNDLIRKFQSLDADYLILDLGAGTHLTILDMFLLSPQGIIVTAPTVTATLNGYLFLKNTVFRMMYNTFKKNSKAYAYLEQLKADASSLQRLYIPKLIENIATIDPSNAALFKHRMNQFKPRLVLNMIDDPRDADKSLKIRRSCNEYLGLD
;
A
#
# COMPACT_ATOMS: atom_id res chain seq x y z
N PRO A 1 -15.53 -15.26 19.88
CA PRO A 1 -14.88 -15.07 21.17
C PRO A 1 -13.46 -15.64 21.10
N SER A 2 -12.49 -14.92 21.59
CA SER A 2 -11.14 -15.47 21.78
C SER A 2 -11.00 -15.99 23.20
N GLU A 3 -9.96 -16.81 23.46
CA GLU A 3 -9.61 -17.27 24.82
C GLU A 3 -9.07 -16.13 25.71
N TYR A 4 -8.81 -14.97 25.12
CA TYR A 4 -8.28 -13.81 25.82
C TYR A 4 -9.38 -12.77 26.06
N GLU A 5 -9.47 -12.25 27.29
CA GLU A 5 -10.33 -11.13 27.61
C GLU A 5 -9.96 -9.90 26.73
N ASN A 6 -10.97 -9.17 26.28
CA ASN A 6 -10.81 -7.97 25.43
C ASN A 6 -10.20 -8.19 24.04
N VAL A 7 -10.11 -9.44 23.56
CA VAL A 7 -9.69 -9.72 22.18
C VAL A 7 -10.85 -10.34 21.41
N MET A 8 -11.25 -9.71 20.34
CA MET A 8 -12.21 -10.27 19.37
C MET A 8 -11.48 -10.71 18.11
N PHE A 9 -11.87 -11.85 17.57
CA PHE A 9 -11.34 -12.36 16.32
C PHE A 9 -12.48 -12.51 15.31
N ILE A 10 -12.29 -11.95 14.12
CA ILE A 10 -13.19 -12.09 12.98
C ILE A 10 -12.45 -12.92 11.93
N PRO A 11 -12.82 -14.20 11.74
CA PRO A 11 -12.17 -15.04 10.75
C PRO A 11 -12.47 -14.54 9.33
N GLY A 12 -11.45 -14.55 8.47
CA GLY A 12 -11.62 -14.40 7.03
C GLY A 12 -12.13 -15.71 6.42
N ASP A 13 -13.00 -15.63 5.44
CA ASP A 13 -13.43 -16.81 4.69
C ASP A 13 -12.42 -17.10 3.58
N SER A 14 -11.53 -18.04 3.81
CA SER A 14 -10.45 -18.41 2.88
C SER A 14 -10.68 -19.74 2.15
N GLU A 15 -11.74 -20.49 2.48
CA GLU A 15 -11.88 -21.87 2.04
C GLU A 15 -12.65 -22.04 0.72
N ILE A 16 -13.34 -21.01 0.24
CA ILE A 16 -14.12 -21.13 -1.01
C ILE A 16 -13.38 -20.47 -2.16
N PRO A 17 -12.87 -21.24 -3.14
CA PRO A 17 -12.24 -20.68 -4.34
C PRO A 17 -13.21 -19.75 -5.08
N GLY A 18 -12.76 -18.51 -5.34
CA GLY A 18 -13.55 -17.50 -6.07
C GLY A 18 -14.27 -16.48 -5.18
N LEU A 19 -14.35 -16.66 -3.86
CA LEU A 19 -14.85 -15.63 -2.93
C LEU A 19 -13.80 -14.58 -2.54
N SER A 20 -12.56 -14.78 -2.94
CA SER A 20 -11.45 -13.83 -2.69
C SER A 20 -11.60 -12.48 -3.42
N THR A 21 -12.53 -12.36 -4.36
CA THR A 21 -12.83 -11.12 -5.08
C THR A 21 -14.04 -10.42 -4.49
N ILE A 22 -13.82 -9.63 -3.46
CA ILE A 22 -14.85 -8.78 -2.88
C ILE A 22 -15.22 -7.67 -3.88
N LYS A 23 -16.51 -7.53 -4.21
CA LYS A 23 -17.01 -6.43 -5.06
C LYS A 23 -16.77 -5.09 -4.35
N THR A 24 -16.59 -4.02 -5.13
CA THR A 24 -16.31 -2.67 -4.58
C THR A 24 -17.37 -2.21 -3.56
N THR A 25 -18.64 -2.55 -3.77
CA THR A 25 -19.72 -2.25 -2.82
C THR A 25 -19.53 -2.97 -1.49
N GLN A 26 -19.26 -4.28 -1.53
CA GLN A 26 -19.02 -5.10 -0.34
C GLN A 26 -17.77 -4.63 0.42
N LYS A 27 -16.70 -4.26 -0.31
CA LYS A 27 -15.49 -3.67 0.28
C LYS A 27 -15.82 -2.38 1.05
N ASN A 28 -16.58 -1.47 0.44
CA ASN A 28 -16.94 -0.21 1.08
C ASN A 28 -17.84 -0.42 2.30
N ASP A 29 -18.73 -1.41 2.26
CA ASP A 29 -19.56 -1.79 3.39
C ASP A 29 -18.70 -2.37 4.53
N LEU A 30 -17.73 -3.22 4.20
CA LEU A 30 -16.79 -3.77 5.17
C LEU A 30 -15.95 -2.67 5.85
N ILE A 31 -15.43 -1.73 5.08
CA ILE A 31 -14.68 -0.57 5.61
C ILE A 31 -15.55 0.23 6.58
N ARG A 32 -16.79 0.51 6.24
CA ARG A 32 -17.73 1.22 7.15
C ARG A 32 -17.98 0.43 8.44
N LYS A 33 -18.15 -0.89 8.35
CA LYS A 33 -18.28 -1.76 9.51
C LYS A 33 -17.05 -1.73 10.40
N PHE A 34 -15.84 -1.77 9.82
CA PHE A 34 -14.61 -1.64 10.60
C PHE A 34 -14.53 -0.33 11.38
N GLN A 35 -14.95 0.76 10.77
CA GLN A 35 -14.97 2.09 11.42
C GLN A 35 -16.02 2.21 12.54
N SER A 36 -17.02 1.33 12.55
CA SER A 36 -18.09 1.30 13.57
C SER A 36 -17.84 0.28 14.68
N LEU A 37 -16.74 -0.46 14.66
CA LEU A 37 -16.41 -1.40 15.72
C LEU A 37 -16.05 -0.64 17.00
N ASP A 38 -16.61 -1.11 18.10
CA ASP A 38 -16.25 -0.65 19.45
C ASP A 38 -14.97 -1.38 19.90
N ALA A 39 -13.83 -0.84 19.47
CA ALA A 39 -12.52 -1.40 19.76
C ALA A 39 -11.45 -0.28 19.75
N ASP A 40 -10.56 -0.30 20.72
CA ASP A 40 -9.43 0.64 20.81
C ASP A 40 -8.45 0.45 19.67
N TYR A 41 -8.26 -0.79 19.23
CA TYR A 41 -7.33 -1.18 18.15
C TYR A 41 -8.01 -2.19 17.22
N LEU A 42 -7.91 -1.94 15.93
CA LEU A 42 -8.28 -2.89 14.88
C LEU A 42 -7.04 -3.31 14.11
N ILE A 43 -6.72 -4.61 14.15
CA ILE A 43 -5.63 -5.19 13.39
C ILE A 43 -6.22 -5.93 12.19
N LEU A 44 -5.85 -5.50 10.99
CA LEU A 44 -6.19 -6.18 9.75
C LEU A 44 -5.01 -7.05 9.31
N ASP A 45 -5.13 -8.37 9.45
CA ASP A 45 -4.16 -9.31 8.90
C ASP A 45 -4.44 -9.50 7.42
N LEU A 46 -3.59 -8.88 6.59
CA LEU A 46 -3.75 -8.86 5.15
C LEU A 46 -2.90 -9.97 4.51
N GLY A 47 -3.51 -10.76 3.64
CA GLY A 47 -2.78 -11.75 2.86
C GLY A 47 -1.67 -11.15 1.99
N ALA A 48 -0.68 -11.96 1.66
CA ALA A 48 0.38 -11.56 0.75
C ALA A 48 -0.17 -11.28 -0.66
N GLY A 49 0.41 -10.29 -1.33
CA GLY A 49 0.08 -9.94 -2.71
C GLY A 49 -0.30 -8.49 -2.91
N THR A 50 -0.57 -8.14 -4.18
CA THR A 50 -0.83 -6.75 -4.61
C THR A 50 -2.21 -6.59 -5.24
N HIS A 51 -3.17 -7.42 -4.85
CA HIS A 51 -4.56 -7.25 -5.28
C HIS A 51 -5.12 -5.91 -4.79
N LEU A 52 -5.94 -5.27 -5.62
CA LEU A 52 -6.48 -3.93 -5.33
C LEU A 52 -7.19 -3.87 -3.96
N THR A 53 -7.87 -4.94 -3.56
CA THR A 53 -8.53 -5.00 -2.25
C THR A 53 -7.52 -4.93 -1.10
N ILE A 54 -6.41 -5.68 -1.20
CA ILE A 54 -5.33 -5.67 -0.19
C ILE A 54 -4.72 -4.27 -0.09
N LEU A 55 -4.39 -3.65 -1.24
CA LEU A 55 -3.84 -2.30 -1.27
C LEU A 55 -4.81 -1.26 -0.69
N ASP A 56 -6.13 -1.39 -0.98
CA ASP A 56 -7.13 -0.50 -0.42
C ASP A 56 -7.27 -0.66 1.09
N MET A 57 -7.24 -1.91 1.60
CA MET A 57 -7.27 -2.17 3.04
C MET A 57 -6.00 -1.67 3.74
N PHE A 58 -4.83 -1.86 3.14
CA PHE A 58 -3.57 -1.33 3.67
C PHE A 58 -3.58 0.20 3.75
N LEU A 59 -4.20 0.88 2.80
CA LEU A 59 -4.33 2.34 2.74
C LEU A 59 -5.38 2.91 3.72
N LEU A 60 -6.09 2.09 4.51
CA LEU A 60 -6.96 2.56 5.58
C LEU A 60 -6.18 3.18 6.74
N SER A 61 -4.93 2.75 6.92
CA SER A 61 -4.02 3.34 7.89
C SER A 61 -2.89 4.09 7.18
N PRO A 62 -2.50 5.29 7.62
CA PRO A 62 -1.31 5.95 7.13
C PRO A 62 -0.01 5.28 7.62
N GLN A 63 -0.09 4.37 8.58
CA GLN A 63 1.04 3.70 9.24
C GLN A 63 0.92 2.17 9.14
N GLY A 64 0.53 1.67 7.97
CA GLY A 64 0.49 0.21 7.73
C GLY A 64 1.85 -0.45 7.98
N ILE A 65 1.84 -1.69 8.47
CA ILE A 65 3.05 -2.46 8.79
C ILE A 65 3.28 -3.50 7.68
N ILE A 66 4.50 -3.52 7.15
CA ILE A 66 4.95 -4.54 6.19
C ILE A 66 5.97 -5.41 6.90
N VAL A 67 5.67 -6.70 7.01
CA VAL A 67 6.60 -7.69 7.55
C VAL A 67 7.32 -8.37 6.39
N THR A 68 8.65 -8.40 6.43
CA THR A 68 9.49 -9.03 5.41
C THR A 68 10.65 -9.80 6.08
N ALA A 69 11.38 -10.60 5.31
CA ALA A 69 12.56 -11.33 5.76
C ALA A 69 13.84 -10.77 5.08
N PRO A 70 15.04 -11.02 5.64
CA PRO A 70 16.30 -10.51 5.10
C PRO A 70 16.78 -11.25 3.82
N THR A 71 15.87 -11.76 3.02
CA THR A 71 16.17 -12.37 1.72
C THR A 71 15.95 -11.36 0.58
N VAL A 72 16.67 -11.52 -0.52
CA VAL A 72 16.54 -10.64 -1.70
C VAL A 72 15.10 -10.64 -2.22
N THR A 73 14.48 -11.82 -2.32
CA THR A 73 13.12 -11.96 -2.83
C THR A 73 12.10 -11.28 -1.91
N ALA A 74 12.19 -11.51 -0.60
CA ALA A 74 11.25 -10.92 0.36
C ALA A 74 11.38 -9.39 0.41
N THR A 75 12.61 -8.87 0.38
CA THR A 75 12.86 -7.43 0.36
C THR A 75 12.36 -6.77 -0.92
N LEU A 76 12.56 -7.42 -2.07
CA LEU A 76 12.04 -6.95 -3.36
C LEU A 76 10.49 -6.95 -3.36
N ASN A 77 9.86 -8.00 -2.84
CA ASN A 77 8.40 -8.07 -2.74
C ASN A 77 7.85 -6.95 -1.83
N GLY A 78 8.50 -6.65 -0.71
CA GLY A 78 8.13 -5.52 0.16
C GLY A 78 8.22 -4.17 -0.56
N TYR A 79 9.29 -3.95 -1.32
CA TYR A 79 9.44 -2.76 -2.16
C TYR A 79 8.36 -2.66 -3.25
N LEU A 80 8.09 -3.76 -3.96
CA LEU A 80 7.07 -3.80 -5.00
C LEU A 80 5.66 -3.58 -4.43
N PHE A 81 5.39 -4.11 -3.23
CA PHE A 81 4.15 -3.85 -2.52
C PHE A 81 3.98 -2.35 -2.25
N LEU A 82 5.00 -1.68 -1.69
CA LEU A 82 4.97 -0.24 -1.45
C LEU A 82 4.79 0.56 -2.75
N LYS A 83 5.51 0.18 -3.80
CA LYS A 83 5.36 0.81 -5.12
C LYS A 83 3.92 0.73 -5.63
N ASN A 84 3.32 -0.46 -5.60
CA ASN A 84 1.92 -0.65 -5.99
C ASN A 84 0.95 0.11 -5.08
N THR A 85 1.24 0.20 -3.78
CA THR A 85 0.46 0.99 -2.82
C THR A 85 0.47 2.49 -3.17
N VAL A 86 1.63 3.03 -3.53
CA VAL A 86 1.77 4.43 -3.97
C VAL A 86 0.98 4.68 -5.26
N PHE A 87 1.05 3.78 -6.25
CA PHE A 87 0.21 3.88 -7.45
C PHE A 87 -1.28 3.80 -7.12
N ARG A 88 -1.67 2.88 -6.24
CA ARG A 88 -3.06 2.77 -5.81
C ARG A 88 -3.54 4.05 -5.11
N MET A 89 -2.69 4.67 -4.30
CA MET A 89 -2.96 5.96 -3.67
C MET A 89 -3.18 7.07 -4.70
N MET A 90 -2.39 7.11 -5.80
CA MET A 90 -2.62 8.06 -6.91
C MET A 90 -4.01 7.88 -7.51
N TYR A 91 -4.37 6.64 -7.88
CA TYR A 91 -5.69 6.33 -8.43
C TYR A 91 -6.85 6.68 -7.48
N ASN A 92 -6.65 6.51 -6.19
CA ASN A 92 -7.65 6.86 -5.18
C ASN A 92 -7.71 8.38 -4.88
N THR A 93 -6.67 9.14 -5.28
CA THR A 93 -6.59 10.57 -5.07
C THR A 93 -7.11 11.38 -6.26
N PHE A 94 -6.75 10.96 -7.46
CA PHE A 94 -7.07 11.71 -8.67
C PHE A 94 -8.52 11.51 -9.10
N LYS A 95 -9.19 12.59 -9.47
CA LYS A 95 -10.54 12.52 -10.04
C LYS A 95 -10.47 11.84 -11.41
N LYS A 96 -11.40 10.93 -11.70
CA LYS A 96 -11.42 10.15 -12.96
C LYS A 96 -11.42 11.00 -14.23
N ASN A 97 -11.95 12.22 -14.17
CA ASN A 97 -11.99 13.18 -15.29
C ASN A 97 -10.83 14.19 -15.27
N SER A 98 -9.82 13.99 -14.43
CA SER A 98 -8.66 14.89 -14.33
C SER A 98 -7.58 14.53 -15.35
N LYS A 99 -6.75 15.53 -15.70
CA LYS A 99 -5.57 15.32 -16.55
C LYS A 99 -4.56 14.38 -15.90
N ALA A 100 -4.42 14.45 -14.57
CA ALA A 100 -3.57 13.54 -13.79
C ALA A 100 -4.01 12.08 -13.94
N TYR A 101 -5.32 11.81 -13.85
CA TYR A 101 -5.85 10.45 -14.03
C TYR A 101 -5.62 9.93 -15.46
N ALA A 102 -5.92 10.74 -16.47
CA ALA A 102 -5.70 10.39 -17.86
C ALA A 102 -4.22 10.08 -18.16
N TYR A 103 -3.32 10.85 -17.57
CA TYR A 103 -1.88 10.61 -17.69
C TYR A 103 -1.45 9.27 -17.07
N LEU A 104 -2.00 8.89 -15.89
CA LEU A 104 -1.74 7.57 -15.30
C LEU A 104 -2.26 6.42 -16.18
N GLU A 105 -3.43 6.57 -16.80
CA GLU A 105 -3.98 5.55 -17.71
C GLU A 105 -3.12 5.39 -18.97
N GLN A 106 -2.57 6.47 -19.51
CA GLN A 106 -1.61 6.40 -20.63
C GLN A 106 -0.34 5.64 -20.24
N LEU A 107 0.22 5.92 -19.05
CA LEU A 107 1.40 5.21 -18.55
C LEU A 107 1.11 3.73 -18.29
N LYS A 108 -0.10 3.39 -17.87
CA LYS A 108 -0.51 2.00 -17.63
C LYS A 108 -0.59 1.19 -18.92
N ALA A 109 -0.96 1.81 -20.04
CA ALA A 109 -0.99 1.17 -21.35
C ALA A 109 0.41 0.72 -21.82
N ASP A 110 1.48 1.40 -21.34
CA ASP A 110 2.87 0.98 -21.55
C ASP A 110 3.44 0.35 -20.27
N ALA A 111 3.22 -0.97 -20.13
CA ALA A 111 3.66 -1.73 -18.96
C ALA A 111 5.18 -1.65 -18.70
N SER A 112 5.99 -1.44 -19.74
CA SER A 112 7.45 -1.29 -19.61
C SER A 112 7.83 0.02 -18.93
N SER A 113 7.08 1.07 -19.17
CA SER A 113 7.25 2.39 -18.55
C SER A 113 6.91 2.36 -17.06
N LEU A 114 5.84 1.65 -16.65
CA LEU A 114 5.43 1.58 -15.24
C LEU A 114 6.48 0.91 -14.34
N GLN A 115 7.16 -0.13 -14.84
CA GLN A 115 8.17 -0.84 -14.07
C GLN A 115 9.40 0.02 -13.77
N ARG A 116 9.76 0.94 -14.68
CA ARG A 116 10.93 1.82 -14.58
C ARG A 116 10.61 3.19 -13.96
N LEU A 117 9.36 3.45 -13.59
CA LEU A 117 8.96 4.77 -13.13
C LEU A 117 9.58 5.12 -11.78
N TYR A 118 10.23 6.26 -11.80
CA TYR A 118 10.71 7.01 -10.66
C TYR A 118 9.57 7.90 -10.16
N ILE A 119 9.01 7.58 -9.00
CA ILE A 119 7.78 8.23 -8.49
C ILE A 119 7.96 9.74 -8.29
N PRO A 120 9.07 10.25 -7.73
CA PRO A 120 9.28 11.70 -7.63
C PRO A 120 9.17 12.42 -8.97
N LYS A 121 9.76 11.85 -10.03
CA LYS A 121 9.68 12.43 -11.38
C LYS A 121 8.26 12.38 -11.97
N LEU A 122 7.54 11.30 -11.69
CA LEU A 122 6.13 11.20 -12.07
C LEU A 122 5.30 12.30 -11.41
N ILE A 123 5.53 12.57 -10.13
CA ILE A 123 4.84 13.65 -9.38
C ILE A 123 5.17 15.04 -9.99
N GLU A 124 6.41 15.27 -10.38
CA GLU A 124 6.81 16.51 -11.07
C GLU A 124 6.07 16.70 -12.41
N ASN A 125 6.01 15.62 -13.22
CA ASN A 125 5.28 15.64 -14.47
C ASN A 125 3.78 15.92 -14.25
N ILE A 126 3.17 15.25 -13.25
CA ILE A 126 1.77 15.50 -12.89
C ILE A 126 1.60 16.95 -12.40
N ALA A 127 2.54 17.51 -11.66
CA ALA A 127 2.47 18.89 -11.18
C ALA A 127 2.47 19.90 -12.34
N THR A 128 3.10 19.58 -13.47
CA THR A 128 3.09 20.42 -14.67
C THR A 128 1.74 20.39 -15.38
N ILE A 129 1.05 19.24 -15.43
CA ILE A 129 -0.19 19.07 -16.19
C ILE A 129 -1.46 19.27 -15.37
N ASP A 130 -1.37 19.02 -14.05
CA ASP A 130 -2.49 19.09 -13.09
C ASP A 130 -1.97 19.44 -11.69
N PRO A 131 -1.60 20.70 -11.43
CA PRO A 131 -0.99 21.13 -10.16
C PRO A 131 -1.85 20.82 -8.93
N SER A 132 -3.18 20.92 -9.06
CA SER A 132 -4.10 20.70 -7.95
C SER A 132 -4.12 19.24 -7.49
N ASN A 133 -4.20 18.30 -8.42
CA ASN A 133 -4.12 16.88 -8.08
C ASN A 133 -2.73 16.47 -7.58
N ALA A 134 -1.65 17.07 -8.13
CA ALA A 134 -0.31 16.85 -7.63
C ALA A 134 -0.13 17.34 -6.18
N ALA A 135 -0.66 18.51 -5.84
CA ALA A 135 -0.62 19.03 -4.46
C ALA A 135 -1.39 18.13 -3.49
N LEU A 136 -2.59 17.67 -3.90
CA LEU A 136 -3.41 16.76 -3.10
C LEU A 136 -2.70 15.42 -2.86
N PHE A 137 -2.05 14.88 -3.89
CA PHE A 137 -1.29 13.65 -3.77
C PHE A 137 -0.05 13.82 -2.87
N LYS A 138 0.71 14.91 -3.03
CA LYS A 138 1.85 15.22 -2.15
C LYS A 138 1.42 15.32 -0.68
N HIS A 139 0.27 15.92 -0.40
CA HIS A 139 -0.26 15.99 0.96
C HIS A 139 -0.52 14.59 1.53
N ARG A 140 -1.14 13.69 0.75
CA ARG A 140 -1.37 12.29 1.18
C ARG A 140 -0.07 11.52 1.35
N MET A 141 0.90 11.69 0.45
CA MET A 141 2.23 11.08 0.57
C MET A 141 2.94 11.49 1.86
N ASN A 142 2.88 12.76 2.24
CA ASN A 142 3.49 13.25 3.48
C ASN A 142 2.88 12.62 4.74
N GLN A 143 1.62 12.23 4.69
CA GLN A 143 0.94 11.55 5.79
C GLN A 143 1.19 10.05 5.80
N PHE A 144 1.56 9.46 4.67
CA PHE A 144 1.77 8.02 4.52
C PHE A 144 3.15 7.63 5.02
N LYS A 145 3.20 7.03 6.21
CA LYS A 145 4.42 6.61 6.93
C LYS A 145 4.38 5.11 7.23
N PRO A 146 4.42 4.24 6.21
CA PRO A 146 4.41 2.80 6.42
C PRO A 146 5.65 2.36 7.19
N ARG A 147 5.50 1.33 8.02
CA ARG A 147 6.60 0.75 8.80
C ARG A 147 7.03 -0.57 8.17
N LEU A 148 8.34 -0.75 8.06
CA LEU A 148 8.94 -2.01 7.64
C LEU A 148 9.47 -2.73 8.86
N VAL A 149 9.01 -3.97 9.07
CA VAL A 149 9.52 -4.88 10.09
C VAL A 149 10.30 -5.98 9.40
N LEU A 150 11.56 -6.11 9.75
CA LEU A 150 12.40 -7.22 9.29
C LEU A 150 12.29 -8.35 10.30
N ASN A 151 11.72 -9.46 9.90
CA ASN A 151 11.53 -10.67 10.70
C ASN A 151 12.53 -11.75 10.26
N MET A 152 12.69 -12.82 11.05
CA MET A 152 13.58 -13.95 10.74
C MET A 152 15.04 -13.49 10.55
N ILE A 153 15.54 -12.67 11.48
CA ILE A 153 16.92 -12.19 11.49
C ILE A 153 17.75 -13.24 12.26
N ASP A 154 18.62 -13.93 11.54
CA ASP A 154 19.56 -14.90 12.14
C ASP A 154 20.92 -14.25 12.42
N ASP A 155 21.32 -13.25 11.64
CA ASP A 155 22.59 -12.54 11.74
C ASP A 155 22.33 -11.03 11.96
N PRO A 156 22.97 -10.39 12.96
CA PRO A 156 22.85 -8.94 13.16
C PRO A 156 23.16 -8.11 11.89
N ARG A 157 24.01 -8.59 10.99
CA ARG A 157 24.33 -7.95 9.71
C ARG A 157 23.13 -7.89 8.75
N ASP A 158 22.13 -8.72 8.98
CA ASP A 158 20.89 -8.67 8.19
C ASP A 158 20.11 -7.37 8.41
N ALA A 159 20.32 -6.70 9.54
CA ALA A 159 19.75 -5.37 9.81
C ALA A 159 20.15 -4.34 8.74
N ASP A 160 21.35 -4.45 8.15
CA ASP A 160 21.81 -3.55 7.08
C ASP A 160 20.96 -3.67 5.82
N LYS A 161 20.29 -4.80 5.60
CA LYS A 161 19.38 -5.00 4.47
C LYS A 161 18.15 -4.09 4.57
N SER A 162 17.69 -3.82 5.80
CA SER A 162 16.57 -2.88 6.03
C SER A 162 16.94 -1.45 5.60
N LEU A 163 18.16 -1.03 5.82
CA LEU A 163 18.66 0.29 5.41
C LEU A 163 18.69 0.42 3.88
N LYS A 164 19.03 -0.65 3.17
CA LYS A 164 19.02 -0.66 1.70
C LYS A 164 17.60 -0.51 1.16
N ILE A 165 16.63 -1.24 1.73
CA ILE A 165 15.22 -1.11 1.34
C ILE A 165 14.73 0.31 1.62
N ARG A 166 14.99 0.84 2.81
CA ARG A 166 14.60 2.20 3.19
C ARG A 166 15.16 3.23 2.21
N ARG A 167 16.45 3.15 1.86
CA ARG A 167 17.06 4.03 0.87
C ARG A 167 16.38 3.94 -0.48
N SER A 168 16.10 2.72 -0.96
CA SER A 168 15.38 2.52 -2.23
C SER A 168 13.96 3.09 -2.18
N CYS A 169 13.23 2.92 -1.07
CA CYS A 169 11.90 3.50 -0.91
C CYS A 169 11.95 5.04 -0.88
N ASN A 170 12.92 5.62 -0.19
CA ASN A 170 13.13 7.06 -0.17
C ASN A 170 13.46 7.59 -1.58
N GLU A 171 14.47 7.01 -2.22
CA GLU A 171 14.97 7.44 -3.52
C GLU A 171 13.93 7.27 -4.63
N TYR A 172 13.36 6.06 -4.77
CA TYR A 172 12.51 5.71 -5.92
C TYR A 172 11.02 5.94 -5.70
N LEU A 173 10.55 5.91 -4.46
CA LEU A 173 9.13 6.09 -4.13
C LEU A 173 8.85 7.44 -3.46
N GLY A 174 9.87 8.14 -2.95
CA GLY A 174 9.70 9.37 -2.18
C GLY A 174 9.05 9.12 -0.82
N LEU A 175 9.31 7.97 -0.19
CA LEU A 175 8.85 7.59 1.14
C LEU A 175 10.00 7.73 2.15
N ASP A 176 9.74 8.40 3.29
CA ASP A 176 10.67 8.55 4.41
C ASP A 176 10.42 7.52 5.52
#